data_38fe44aa395be2e92864d62bc03091e1
#
_entry.id   38fe44aa395be2e92864d62bc03091e1
#
_cell.length_a   1.000
_cell.length_b   1.000
_cell.length_c   1.000
_cell.angle_alpha   90.00
_cell.angle_beta   90.00
_cell.angle_gamma   90.00
#
_symmetry.space_group_name_H-M   'P 1'
#
loop_
_entity.id
_entity.type
_entity.pdbx_description
1 polymer ?
#
loop_
_entity_poly.entity_id
_entity_poly.type
_entity_poly.pdbx_seq_one_letter_code
_entity_poly.pdbx_strand_id
1 'polypeptide(L)'
;MRPSMRVIEIFVRVAERGSFIAAARSLLIDPAAVSRAISGLEDSLGILLFGRSTRVMKLTPEGARFYSHAAQMLKNFDETIRGFQADTRLTRQLRIGMGPALSRRMLLRAIPGFQERHPEIQLVLLSINDRAEIGDEGVDILIRPRSTRQSGVEHRQPQGLVVRRLAQSPTVLCASPHYLEQAGTPRMPSDLTRHACLALLTLERDVHDEWQFVKRSAREKIRFASKLTAHGDELREAALAGCGIVRLLACHIEDELRSGALTQVLPDWECLGGLPIVAIYRKTKPRLSPTNAFVTHLARAFKRYDDIIPVRS
;
A
#
# COMPACT_ATOMS: atom_id res chain seq x y z
N MET A 1 37.54 6.42 -23.65
CA MET A 1 36.41 5.57 -23.22
C MET A 1 36.39 5.53 -21.70
N ARG A 2 35.23 5.63 -21.03
CA ARG A 2 35.21 5.56 -19.55
C ARG A 2 35.49 4.13 -19.07
N PRO A 3 36.43 3.91 -18.12
CA PRO A 3 36.70 2.60 -17.56
C PRO A 3 35.45 2.04 -16.83
N SER A 4 35.21 0.73 -16.93
CA SER A 4 34.11 0.08 -16.23
C SER A 4 34.45 -0.08 -14.73
N MET A 5 33.41 -0.18 -13.89
CA MET A 5 33.57 -0.43 -12.45
C MET A 5 34.40 -1.68 -12.16
N ARG A 6 34.26 -2.72 -13.00
CA ARG A 6 35.04 -3.97 -12.89
C ARG A 6 36.52 -3.76 -13.09
N VAL A 7 36.94 -2.90 -14.04
CA VAL A 7 38.34 -2.57 -14.29
C VAL A 7 38.94 -1.80 -13.11
N ILE A 8 38.17 -0.88 -12.53
CA ILE A 8 38.58 -0.14 -11.33
C ILE A 8 38.74 -1.08 -10.14
N GLU A 9 37.82 -2.03 -9.92
CA GLU A 9 37.95 -3.06 -8.89
C GLU A 9 39.21 -3.91 -9.07
N ILE A 10 39.53 -4.34 -10.30
CA ILE A 10 40.74 -5.07 -10.60
C ILE A 10 41.99 -4.25 -10.27
N PHE A 11 42.03 -2.98 -10.64
CA PHE A 11 43.13 -2.09 -10.30
C PHE A 11 43.35 -1.94 -8.78
N VAL A 12 42.28 -1.65 -8.03
CA VAL A 12 42.37 -1.52 -6.57
C VAL A 12 42.88 -2.83 -5.95
N ARG A 13 42.37 -3.96 -6.41
CA ARG A 13 42.80 -5.27 -5.91
C ARG A 13 44.30 -5.58 -6.24
N VAL A 14 44.78 -5.19 -7.40
CA VAL A 14 46.20 -5.32 -7.77
C VAL A 14 47.08 -4.45 -6.88
N ALA A 15 46.65 -3.19 -6.61
CA ALA A 15 47.36 -2.27 -5.73
C ALA A 15 47.44 -2.80 -4.29
N GLU A 16 46.33 -3.32 -3.75
CA GLU A 16 46.28 -3.90 -2.41
C GLU A 16 47.14 -5.17 -2.25
N ARG A 17 47.14 -6.03 -3.26
CA ARG A 17 47.84 -7.32 -3.19
C ARG A 17 49.31 -7.23 -3.61
N GLY A 18 49.71 -6.13 -4.22
CA GLY A 18 51.08 -5.95 -4.73
C GLY A 18 51.49 -6.96 -5.80
N SER A 19 50.54 -7.68 -6.41
CA SER A 19 50.81 -8.73 -7.38
C SER A 19 49.61 -8.99 -8.29
N PHE A 20 49.82 -9.05 -9.60
CA PHE A 20 48.79 -9.42 -10.57
C PHE A 20 48.23 -10.83 -10.34
N ILE A 21 49.14 -11.78 -10.02
CA ILE A 21 48.76 -13.18 -9.76
C ILE A 21 47.90 -13.28 -8.47
N ALA A 22 48.32 -12.57 -7.43
CA ALA A 22 47.55 -12.57 -6.15
C ALA A 22 46.17 -11.91 -6.31
N ALA A 23 46.10 -10.82 -7.08
CA ALA A 23 44.81 -10.17 -7.42
C ALA A 23 43.92 -11.09 -8.26
N ALA A 24 44.47 -11.73 -9.29
CA ALA A 24 43.76 -12.68 -10.14
C ALA A 24 43.12 -13.84 -9.32
N ARG A 25 43.90 -14.43 -8.41
CA ARG A 25 43.41 -15.47 -7.50
C ARG A 25 42.28 -14.96 -6.61
N SER A 26 42.41 -13.76 -6.04
CA SER A 26 41.40 -13.17 -5.15
C SER A 26 40.09 -12.83 -5.88
N LEU A 27 40.16 -12.55 -7.17
CA LEU A 27 39.03 -12.20 -8.03
C LEU A 27 38.48 -13.40 -8.82
N LEU A 28 39.11 -14.58 -8.70
CA LEU A 28 38.74 -15.80 -9.44
C LEU A 28 38.75 -15.59 -10.96
N ILE A 29 39.76 -14.87 -11.49
CA ILE A 29 39.91 -14.60 -12.90
C ILE A 29 41.33 -14.96 -13.38
N ASP A 30 41.50 -15.06 -14.70
CA ASP A 30 42.82 -15.35 -15.34
C ASP A 30 43.80 -14.18 -15.09
N PRO A 31 45.07 -14.44 -14.70
CA PRO A 31 46.12 -13.44 -14.59
C PRO A 31 46.33 -12.61 -15.87
N ALA A 32 46.19 -13.22 -17.04
CA ALA A 32 46.28 -12.51 -18.30
C ALA A 32 45.12 -11.50 -18.51
N ALA A 33 43.93 -11.81 -17.97
CA ALA A 33 42.79 -10.88 -17.97
C ALA A 33 43.06 -9.67 -17.08
N VAL A 34 43.67 -9.87 -15.89
CA VAL A 34 44.08 -8.79 -15.00
C VAL A 34 45.08 -7.86 -15.69
N SER A 35 46.11 -8.43 -16.33
CA SER A 35 47.13 -7.65 -17.07
C SER A 35 46.51 -6.81 -18.17
N ARG A 36 45.63 -7.42 -19.01
CA ARG A 36 44.93 -6.70 -20.09
C ARG A 36 44.05 -5.59 -19.55
N ALA A 37 43.36 -5.83 -18.43
CA ALA A 37 42.49 -4.82 -17.79
C ALA A 37 43.30 -3.61 -17.30
N ILE A 38 44.47 -3.84 -16.69
CA ILE A 38 45.33 -2.76 -16.20
C ILE A 38 45.94 -1.98 -17.39
N SER A 39 46.49 -2.68 -18.41
CA SER A 39 47.01 -1.98 -19.61
C SER A 39 45.94 -1.14 -20.30
N GLY A 40 44.73 -1.69 -20.49
CA GLY A 40 43.63 -0.93 -21.08
C GLY A 40 43.19 0.26 -20.22
N LEU A 41 43.31 0.17 -18.88
CA LEU A 41 43.03 1.29 -17.97
C LEU A 41 44.10 2.39 -18.13
N GLU A 42 45.39 2.02 -18.13
CA GLU A 42 46.53 2.93 -18.35
C GLU A 42 46.43 3.63 -19.71
N ASP A 43 46.12 2.88 -20.76
CA ASP A 43 45.89 3.42 -22.10
C ASP A 43 44.74 4.42 -22.13
N SER A 44 43.64 4.09 -21.46
CA SER A 44 42.44 4.97 -21.41
C SER A 44 42.67 6.27 -20.65
N LEU A 45 43.57 6.25 -19.66
CA LEU A 45 43.95 7.40 -18.84
C LEU A 45 45.13 8.18 -19.40
N GLY A 46 45.93 7.55 -20.29
CA GLY A 46 47.17 8.13 -20.83
C GLY A 46 48.30 8.25 -19.82
N ILE A 47 48.24 7.47 -18.72
CA ILE A 47 49.24 7.48 -17.64
C ILE A 47 49.56 6.04 -17.20
N LEU A 48 50.78 5.84 -16.69
CA LEU A 48 51.15 4.58 -16.06
C LEU A 48 50.73 4.61 -14.59
N LEU A 49 50.04 3.58 -14.14
CA LEU A 49 49.58 3.43 -12.73
C LEU A 49 50.58 2.59 -11.91
N PHE A 50 51.31 1.70 -12.56
CA PHE A 50 52.34 0.86 -11.94
C PHE A 50 53.74 1.11 -12.55
N GLY A 51 54.75 1.16 -11.69
CA GLY A 51 56.15 1.29 -12.09
C GLY A 51 56.67 -0.01 -12.72
N ARG A 52 57.47 0.10 -13.81
CA ARG A 52 58.06 -1.02 -14.52
C ARG A 52 59.26 -1.66 -13.82
N SER A 53 59.28 -1.81 -12.50
CA SER A 53 60.37 -2.51 -11.82
C SER A 53 60.11 -4.02 -11.79
N THR A 54 61.04 -4.82 -12.24
CA THR A 54 60.95 -6.28 -12.37
C THR A 54 60.98 -7.03 -11.04
N ARG A 55 61.31 -6.37 -9.93
CA ARG A 55 61.43 -7.04 -8.60
C ARG A 55 60.34 -6.71 -7.61
N VAL A 56 59.73 -5.54 -7.68
CA VAL A 56 58.64 -5.14 -6.76
C VAL A 56 57.67 -4.26 -7.53
N MET A 57 56.39 -4.65 -7.53
CA MET A 57 55.32 -3.84 -8.09
C MET A 57 55.05 -2.66 -7.16
N LYS A 58 55.21 -1.44 -7.64
CA LYS A 58 54.91 -0.21 -6.91
C LYS A 58 54.01 0.68 -7.76
N LEU A 59 53.09 1.36 -7.10
CA LEU A 59 52.29 2.41 -7.73
C LEU A 59 53.18 3.59 -8.14
N THR A 60 52.92 4.20 -9.28
CA THR A 60 53.45 5.51 -9.63
C THR A 60 52.81 6.60 -8.75
N PRO A 61 53.33 7.84 -8.72
CA PRO A 61 52.64 8.94 -8.02
C PRO A 61 51.23 9.13 -8.52
N GLU A 62 50.98 9.03 -9.84
CA GLU A 62 49.69 9.07 -10.51
C GLU A 62 48.81 7.88 -10.08
N GLY A 63 49.40 6.68 -10.07
CA GLY A 63 48.76 5.46 -9.61
C GLY A 63 48.33 5.53 -8.15
N ALA A 64 49.15 6.12 -7.28
CA ALA A 64 48.79 6.30 -5.87
C ALA A 64 47.63 7.28 -5.69
N ARG A 65 47.61 8.39 -6.43
CA ARG A 65 46.46 9.32 -6.44
C ARG A 65 45.20 8.66 -6.96
N PHE A 66 45.31 7.93 -8.08
CA PHE A 66 44.15 7.21 -8.64
C PHE A 66 43.66 6.13 -7.69
N TYR A 67 44.54 5.39 -7.02
CA TYR A 67 44.18 4.38 -6.01
C TYR A 67 43.36 4.99 -4.86
N SER A 68 43.81 6.11 -4.32
CA SER A 68 43.09 6.79 -3.22
C SER A 68 41.64 7.09 -3.59
N HIS A 69 41.41 7.66 -4.77
CA HIS A 69 40.06 7.99 -5.23
C HIS A 69 39.24 6.75 -5.62
N ALA A 70 39.85 5.79 -6.30
CA ALA A 70 39.20 4.55 -6.72
C ALA A 70 38.77 3.69 -5.52
N ALA A 71 39.64 3.54 -4.52
CA ALA A 71 39.33 2.81 -3.31
C ALA A 71 38.19 3.46 -2.52
N GLN A 72 38.21 4.78 -2.39
CA GLN A 72 37.13 5.51 -1.72
C GLN A 72 35.79 5.39 -2.46
N MET A 73 35.82 5.45 -3.80
CA MET A 73 34.63 5.28 -4.64
C MET A 73 34.04 3.88 -4.48
N LEU A 74 34.85 2.81 -4.53
CA LEU A 74 34.41 1.44 -4.29
C LEU A 74 33.83 1.25 -2.89
N LYS A 75 34.50 1.81 -1.88
CA LYS A 75 34.01 1.79 -0.48
C LYS A 75 32.64 2.45 -0.35
N ASN A 76 32.47 3.65 -0.90
CA ASN A 76 31.18 4.36 -0.87
C ASN A 76 30.09 3.59 -1.61
N PHE A 77 30.43 2.95 -2.73
CA PHE A 77 29.51 2.09 -3.48
C PHE A 77 29.08 0.87 -2.66
N ASP A 78 30.03 0.18 -2.03
CA ASP A 78 29.77 -0.97 -1.16
C ASP A 78 28.96 -0.58 0.08
N GLU A 79 29.23 0.59 0.67
CA GLU A 79 28.45 1.13 1.80
C GLU A 79 27.03 1.46 1.37
N THR A 80 26.86 2.02 0.17
CA THR A 80 25.55 2.29 -0.40
C THR A 80 24.75 0.99 -0.60
N ILE A 81 25.38 -0.03 -1.22
CA ILE A 81 24.75 -1.35 -1.42
C ILE A 81 24.42 -2.00 -0.07
N ARG A 82 25.36 -1.94 0.90
CA ARG A 82 25.13 -2.45 2.26
C ARG A 82 24.02 -1.69 2.99
N GLY A 83 23.92 -0.38 2.82
CA GLY A 83 22.84 0.44 3.33
C GLY A 83 21.49 -0.05 2.82
N PHE A 84 21.35 -0.25 1.50
CA PHE A 84 20.13 -0.82 0.92
C PHE A 84 19.87 -2.27 1.37
N GLN A 85 20.91 -3.08 1.60
CA GLN A 85 20.78 -4.46 2.10
C GLN A 85 20.49 -4.50 3.61
N ALA A 86 21.01 -3.55 4.38
CA ALA A 86 20.72 -3.40 5.81
C ALA A 86 19.30 -2.86 6.02
N ASP A 87 18.83 -1.92 5.20
CA ASP A 87 17.42 -1.50 5.18
C ASP A 87 16.47 -2.67 4.86
N THR A 88 16.88 -3.61 3.99
CA THR A 88 16.13 -4.85 3.75
C THR A 88 16.19 -5.85 4.93
N ARG A 89 17.14 -5.72 5.84
CA ARG A 89 17.24 -6.56 7.05
C ARG A 89 16.70 -5.88 8.32
N LEU A 90 16.79 -4.53 8.41
CA LEU A 90 16.49 -3.80 9.63
C LEU A 90 15.03 -3.38 9.77
N THR A 91 14.25 -3.32 8.71
CA THR A 91 12.81 -3.11 8.85
C THR A 91 12.07 -3.76 7.69
N ARG A 92 11.64 -4.98 7.87
CA ARG A 92 10.46 -5.47 7.15
C ARG A 92 9.24 -4.70 7.68
N GLN A 93 9.36 -3.39 7.73
CA GLN A 93 8.28 -2.52 8.10
C GLN A 93 7.34 -2.38 6.90
N LEU A 94 6.06 -2.60 7.12
CA LEU A 94 5.02 -2.44 6.14
C LEU A 94 4.07 -1.34 6.60
N ARG A 95 4.03 -0.24 5.86
CA ARG A 95 3.23 0.94 6.16
C ARG A 95 1.91 0.88 5.40
N ILE A 96 0.82 0.80 6.14
CA ILE A 96 -0.52 0.58 5.60
C ILE A 96 -1.36 1.81 5.88
N GLY A 97 -1.72 2.51 4.81
CA GLY A 97 -2.61 3.65 4.85
C GLY A 97 -4.07 3.24 4.67
N MET A 98 -4.96 3.78 5.50
CA MET A 98 -6.40 3.56 5.36
C MET A 98 -7.21 4.60 6.13
N GLY A 99 -8.48 4.74 5.74
CA GLY A 99 -9.43 5.55 6.48
C GLY A 99 -9.78 4.94 7.85
N PRO A 100 -10.16 5.77 8.84
CA PRO A 100 -10.37 5.33 10.23
C PRO A 100 -11.40 4.21 10.39
N ALA A 101 -12.50 4.26 9.64
CA ALA A 101 -13.58 3.28 9.71
C ALA A 101 -13.13 1.86 9.31
N LEU A 102 -12.43 1.75 8.19
CA LEU A 102 -11.94 0.47 7.68
C LEU A 102 -10.83 -0.11 8.56
N SER A 103 -9.97 0.75 9.13
CA SER A 103 -8.82 0.33 9.89
C SER A 103 -9.21 -0.44 11.15
N ARG A 104 -10.15 0.09 11.90
CA ARG A 104 -10.50 -0.45 13.21
C ARG A 104 -11.14 -1.83 13.16
N ARG A 105 -11.93 -2.12 12.13
CA ARG A 105 -12.82 -3.29 12.15
C ARG A 105 -12.36 -4.42 11.26
N MET A 106 -12.02 -4.12 10.02
CA MET A 106 -11.61 -5.16 9.08
C MET A 106 -10.14 -5.54 9.26
N LEU A 107 -9.25 -4.53 9.31
CA LEU A 107 -7.82 -4.77 9.32
C LEU A 107 -7.34 -5.35 10.64
N LEU A 108 -7.69 -4.72 11.78
CA LEU A 108 -7.20 -5.14 13.08
C LEU A 108 -7.55 -6.60 13.39
N ARG A 109 -8.68 -7.09 12.89
CA ARG A 109 -9.06 -8.51 13.02
C ARG A 109 -8.22 -9.46 12.18
N ALA A 110 -7.63 -8.97 11.09
CA ALA A 110 -6.78 -9.78 10.23
C ALA A 110 -5.31 -9.81 10.69
N ILE A 111 -4.87 -8.83 11.49
CA ILE A 111 -3.48 -8.67 11.91
C ILE A 111 -2.94 -9.87 12.71
N PRO A 112 -3.62 -10.38 13.76
CA PRO A 112 -3.05 -11.46 14.57
C PRO A 112 -2.63 -12.66 13.73
N GLY A 113 -3.50 -13.16 12.87
CA GLY A 113 -3.18 -14.30 12.03
C GLY A 113 -2.14 -14.01 10.92
N PHE A 114 -1.82 -12.75 10.65
CA PHE A 114 -0.67 -12.39 9.82
C PHE A 114 0.62 -12.39 10.63
N GLN A 115 0.63 -11.80 11.81
CA GLN A 115 1.81 -11.71 12.68
C GLN A 115 2.29 -13.09 13.16
N GLU A 116 1.38 -14.01 13.39
CA GLU A 116 1.72 -15.41 13.70
C GLU A 116 2.54 -16.09 12.59
N ARG A 117 2.24 -15.76 11.33
CA ARG A 117 2.92 -16.34 10.15
C ARG A 117 4.12 -15.56 9.69
N HIS A 118 4.21 -14.30 10.07
CA HIS A 118 5.23 -13.35 9.64
C HIS A 118 5.71 -12.50 10.82
N PRO A 119 6.27 -13.11 11.88
CA PRO A 119 6.70 -12.40 13.08
C PRO A 119 7.82 -11.40 12.81
N GLU A 120 8.52 -11.56 11.69
CA GLU A 120 9.60 -10.68 11.26
C GLU A 120 9.11 -9.38 10.60
N ILE A 121 7.80 -9.24 10.33
CA ILE A 121 7.24 -8.05 9.65
C ILE A 121 6.59 -7.14 10.68
N GLN A 122 7.12 -5.93 10.81
CA GLN A 122 6.51 -4.87 11.59
C GLN A 122 5.42 -4.17 10.76
N LEU A 123 4.20 -4.09 11.28
CA LEU A 123 3.11 -3.35 10.65
C LEU A 123 3.00 -1.94 11.25
N VAL A 124 2.93 -0.94 10.40
CA VAL A 124 2.64 0.45 10.79
C VAL A 124 1.34 0.87 10.14
N LEU A 125 0.35 1.18 10.97
CA LEU A 125 -0.97 1.60 10.50
C LEU A 125 -1.04 3.13 10.51
N LEU A 126 -1.34 3.69 9.36
CA LEU A 126 -1.46 5.12 9.15
C LEU A 126 -2.92 5.49 8.89
N SER A 127 -3.49 6.34 9.72
CA SER A 127 -4.78 6.97 9.41
C SER A 127 -4.53 8.06 8.38
N ILE A 128 -5.03 7.84 7.19
CA ILE A 128 -4.87 8.75 6.06
C ILE A 128 -6.23 9.26 5.61
N ASN A 129 -6.25 10.42 5.00
CA ASN A 129 -7.43 10.89 4.30
C ASN A 129 -7.57 10.14 2.96
N ASP A 130 -8.77 10.15 2.39
CA ASP A 130 -9.06 9.40 1.16
C ASP A 130 -8.39 9.98 -0.10
N ARG A 131 -7.71 11.12 -0.01
CA ARG A 131 -6.92 11.72 -1.10
C ARG A 131 -5.47 11.27 -1.09
N ALA A 132 -5.02 10.56 -0.04
CA ALA A 132 -3.65 10.06 0.02
C ALA A 132 -3.35 9.10 -1.14
N GLU A 133 -2.15 9.20 -1.69
CA GLU A 133 -1.67 8.37 -2.78
C GLU A 133 -0.54 7.44 -2.31
N ILE A 134 -0.26 6.40 -3.10
CA ILE A 134 0.90 5.54 -2.85
C ILE A 134 2.19 6.32 -3.06
N GLY A 135 3.02 6.32 -2.02
CA GLY A 135 4.27 7.10 -1.97
C GLY A 135 4.17 8.35 -1.11
N ASP A 136 2.98 8.83 -0.81
CA ASP A 136 2.78 9.87 0.19
C ASP A 136 3.09 9.30 1.58
N GLU A 137 3.78 10.08 2.40
CA GLU A 137 4.15 9.69 3.77
C GLU A 137 4.79 8.30 3.90
N GLY A 138 5.33 7.75 2.79
CA GLY A 138 5.94 6.42 2.75
C GLY A 138 4.95 5.26 2.88
N VAL A 139 3.70 5.42 2.43
CA VAL A 139 2.68 4.36 2.41
C VAL A 139 3.04 3.28 1.38
N ASP A 140 3.11 2.02 1.81
CA ASP A 140 3.37 0.85 0.96
C ASP A 140 2.08 0.25 0.40
N ILE A 141 1.01 0.24 1.19
CA ILE A 141 -0.31 -0.28 0.83
C ILE A 141 -1.37 0.72 1.25
N LEU A 142 -2.23 1.09 0.31
CA LEU A 142 -3.41 1.90 0.55
C LEU A 142 -4.65 1.02 0.48
N ILE A 143 -5.48 1.02 1.53
CA ILE A 143 -6.73 0.25 1.58
C ILE A 143 -7.90 1.22 1.69
N ARG A 144 -8.84 1.16 0.74
CA ARG A 144 -10.01 2.04 0.72
C ARG A 144 -11.18 1.45 -0.08
N PRO A 145 -12.42 1.90 0.17
CA PRO A 145 -13.52 1.72 -0.76
C PRO A 145 -13.20 2.43 -2.07
N ARG A 146 -13.61 1.87 -3.21
CA ARG A 146 -13.39 2.50 -4.51
C ARG A 146 -14.71 2.59 -5.27
N SER A 147 -15.15 3.80 -5.55
CA SER A 147 -16.30 4.02 -6.43
C SER A 147 -15.93 3.72 -7.90
N THR A 148 -16.77 2.95 -8.58
CA THR A 148 -16.65 2.73 -10.03
C THR A 148 -17.16 3.94 -10.83
N ARG A 149 -17.94 4.84 -10.22
CA ARG A 149 -18.48 6.05 -10.86
C ARG A 149 -17.50 7.21 -10.92
N GLN A 150 -16.42 7.20 -10.15
CA GLN A 150 -15.32 8.16 -10.26
C GLN A 150 -14.47 7.96 -11.53
N SER A 151 -14.90 7.11 -12.45
CA SER A 151 -14.23 6.86 -13.73
C SER A 151 -14.47 7.93 -14.80
N GLY A 152 -15.07 9.08 -14.50
CA GLY A 152 -15.17 10.21 -15.43
C GLY A 152 -13.86 10.99 -15.59
N VAL A 153 -12.95 10.89 -14.64
CA VAL A 153 -11.53 11.19 -14.82
C VAL A 153 -10.88 9.82 -14.95
N GLU A 154 -10.42 9.49 -16.14
CA GLU A 154 -9.46 8.40 -16.32
C GLU A 154 -8.35 8.60 -15.29
N HIS A 155 -8.51 7.97 -14.13
CA HIS A 155 -7.39 7.73 -13.27
C HIS A 155 -6.51 6.80 -14.09
N ARG A 156 -5.66 7.38 -14.94
CA ARG A 156 -4.47 6.70 -15.42
C ARG A 156 -3.89 6.06 -14.18
N GLN A 157 -4.05 4.73 -14.07
CA GLN A 157 -3.33 4.01 -13.02
C GLN A 157 -1.89 4.46 -13.15
N PRO A 158 -1.30 5.13 -12.16
CA PRO A 158 0.09 5.52 -12.26
C PRO A 158 0.86 4.27 -12.60
N GLN A 159 1.72 4.33 -13.63
CA GLN A 159 2.45 3.17 -14.12
C GLN A 159 3.14 2.48 -12.95
N GLY A 160 2.93 1.19 -12.81
CA GLY A 160 3.54 0.39 -11.75
C GLY A 160 2.70 0.17 -10.49
N LEU A 161 1.47 0.69 -10.40
CA LEU A 161 0.54 0.36 -9.31
C LEU A 161 -0.32 -0.87 -9.65
N VAL A 162 -0.62 -1.64 -8.63
CA VAL A 162 -1.56 -2.76 -8.66
C VAL A 162 -2.77 -2.38 -7.82
N VAL A 163 -3.96 -2.62 -8.35
CA VAL A 163 -5.23 -2.52 -7.61
C VAL A 163 -5.80 -3.92 -7.47
N ARG A 164 -5.92 -4.39 -6.23
CA ARG A 164 -6.47 -5.72 -5.93
C ARG A 164 -7.73 -5.58 -5.09
N ARG A 165 -8.83 -6.15 -5.56
CA ARG A 165 -10.06 -6.26 -4.78
C ARG A 165 -9.83 -7.22 -3.60
N LEU A 166 -10.24 -6.79 -2.42
CA LEU A 166 -10.17 -7.55 -1.16
C LEU A 166 -11.54 -8.10 -0.76
N ALA A 167 -12.59 -7.27 -0.89
CA ALA A 167 -13.97 -7.62 -0.57
C ALA A 167 -14.96 -6.75 -1.36
N GLN A 168 -16.23 -7.12 -1.32
CA GLN A 168 -17.35 -6.27 -1.70
C GLN A 168 -18.13 -5.92 -0.44
N SER A 169 -18.37 -4.64 -0.19
CA SER A 169 -19.24 -4.21 0.91
C SER A 169 -20.53 -3.63 0.35
N PRO A 170 -21.69 -4.24 0.62
CA PRO A 170 -22.97 -3.65 0.31
C PRO A 170 -23.22 -2.42 1.20
N THR A 171 -24.17 -1.58 0.81
CA THR A 171 -24.71 -0.54 1.68
C THR A 171 -25.92 -1.05 2.43
N VAL A 172 -26.06 -0.58 3.66
CA VAL A 172 -27.17 -0.90 4.56
C VAL A 172 -27.77 0.39 5.07
N LEU A 173 -29.10 0.44 5.14
CA LEU A 173 -29.80 1.45 5.92
C LEU A 173 -29.90 0.98 7.35
N CYS A 174 -29.60 1.85 8.31
CA CYS A 174 -29.73 1.54 9.72
C CYS A 174 -30.05 2.80 10.55
N ALA A 175 -30.57 2.58 11.73
CA ALA A 175 -30.80 3.58 12.77
C ALA A 175 -30.69 2.93 14.15
N SER A 176 -30.55 3.73 15.21
CA SER A 176 -30.62 3.19 16.57
C SER A 176 -32.02 2.72 16.90
N PRO A 177 -32.18 1.68 17.76
CA PRO A 177 -33.49 1.27 18.27
C PRO A 177 -34.27 2.45 18.89
N HIS A 178 -33.58 3.28 19.64
CA HIS A 178 -34.18 4.47 20.28
C HIS A 178 -34.84 5.43 19.26
N TYR A 179 -34.17 5.69 18.13
CA TYR A 179 -34.77 6.51 17.07
C TYR A 179 -36.01 5.83 16.48
N LEU A 180 -35.93 4.53 16.22
CA LEU A 180 -37.05 3.79 15.61
C LEU A 180 -38.26 3.66 16.56
N GLU A 181 -38.04 3.58 17.86
CA GLU A 181 -39.12 3.61 18.86
C GLU A 181 -39.88 4.93 18.85
N GLN A 182 -39.19 6.05 18.66
CA GLN A 182 -39.79 7.38 18.62
C GLN A 182 -40.44 7.74 17.28
N ALA A 183 -39.75 7.44 16.20
CA ALA A 183 -40.14 7.87 14.85
C ALA A 183 -40.93 6.81 14.07
N GLY A 184 -41.01 5.58 14.60
CA GLY A 184 -41.54 4.43 13.88
C GLY A 184 -40.48 3.76 12.99
N THR A 185 -40.81 2.55 12.51
CA THR A 185 -39.96 1.78 11.62
C THR A 185 -40.50 1.86 10.19
N PRO A 186 -39.77 2.41 9.21
CA PRO A 186 -40.24 2.47 7.83
C PRO A 186 -40.35 1.05 7.23
N ARG A 187 -41.43 0.81 6.48
CA ARG A 187 -41.76 -0.47 5.87
C ARG A 187 -41.48 -0.50 4.36
N MET A 188 -41.46 0.67 3.75
CA MET A 188 -41.16 0.85 2.33
C MET A 188 -40.30 2.11 2.11
N PRO A 189 -39.57 2.22 1.00
CA PRO A 189 -38.68 3.36 0.75
C PRO A 189 -39.37 4.72 0.82
N SER A 190 -40.64 4.83 0.38
CA SER A 190 -41.42 6.08 0.43
C SER A 190 -41.67 6.59 1.86
N ASP A 191 -41.65 5.72 2.88
CA ASP A 191 -41.79 6.12 4.26
C ASP A 191 -40.62 7.00 4.74
N LEU A 192 -39.43 6.84 4.11
CA LEU A 192 -38.23 7.59 4.45
C LEU A 192 -38.40 9.11 4.32
N THR A 193 -39.37 9.57 3.53
CA THR A 193 -39.69 10.99 3.37
C THR A 193 -40.21 11.63 4.66
N ARG A 194 -40.68 10.81 5.63
CA ARG A 194 -41.18 11.23 6.95
C ARG A 194 -40.15 11.04 8.06
N HIS A 195 -38.97 10.47 7.72
CA HIS A 195 -37.89 10.21 8.66
C HIS A 195 -36.75 11.23 8.53
N ALA A 196 -35.96 11.40 9.58
CA ALA A 196 -34.71 12.11 9.54
C ALA A 196 -33.69 11.24 8.85
N CYS A 197 -33.47 11.43 7.51
CA CYS A 197 -32.43 10.78 6.76
C CYS A 197 -31.18 11.66 6.76
N LEU A 198 -30.03 11.07 7.08
CA LEU A 198 -28.75 11.77 7.17
C LEU A 198 -27.94 11.55 5.89
N ALA A 199 -27.41 12.63 5.31
CA ALA A 199 -26.72 12.58 4.03
C ALA A 199 -25.21 12.35 4.18
N LEU A 200 -24.65 11.52 3.31
CA LEU A 200 -23.21 11.32 3.24
C LEU A 200 -22.56 12.47 2.49
N LEU A 201 -21.58 13.11 3.12
CA LEU A 201 -20.66 14.02 2.47
C LEU A 201 -19.47 13.21 1.93
N THR A 202 -19.25 13.27 0.63
CA THR A 202 -18.05 12.67 0.05
C THR A 202 -16.85 13.60 0.24
N LEU A 203 -15.66 13.12 -0.06
CA LEU A 203 -14.44 13.94 0.01
C LEU A 203 -14.36 14.99 -1.10
N GLU A 204 -15.02 14.72 -2.21
CA GLU A 204 -15.22 15.67 -3.30
C GLU A 204 -16.23 16.77 -2.93
N ARG A 205 -16.77 16.71 -1.71
CA ARG A 205 -17.83 17.57 -1.17
C ARG A 205 -19.19 17.39 -1.86
N ASP A 206 -19.40 16.27 -2.51
CA ASP A 206 -20.73 15.90 -3.01
C ASP A 206 -21.60 15.39 -1.86
N VAL A 207 -22.85 15.82 -1.85
CA VAL A 207 -23.85 15.40 -0.87
C VAL A 207 -24.70 14.28 -1.47
N HIS A 208 -24.69 13.13 -0.83
CA HIS A 208 -25.53 12.00 -1.22
C HIS A 208 -26.88 12.05 -0.46
N ASP A 209 -27.78 12.88 -0.94
CA ASP A 209 -29.14 13.09 -0.42
C ASP A 209 -30.20 12.29 -1.17
N GLU A 210 -29.78 11.32 -1.95
CA GLU A 210 -30.61 10.46 -2.77
C GLU A 210 -30.21 9.00 -2.60
N TRP A 211 -31.19 8.15 -2.30
CA TRP A 211 -30.98 6.72 -2.15
C TRP A 211 -31.82 5.94 -3.18
N GLN A 212 -31.27 4.86 -3.69
CA GLN A 212 -31.88 4.01 -4.69
C GLN A 212 -32.05 2.61 -4.12
N PHE A 213 -33.22 2.04 -4.33
CA PHE A 213 -33.63 0.75 -3.80
C PHE A 213 -34.10 -0.17 -4.88
N VAL A 214 -33.83 -1.47 -4.72
CA VAL A 214 -34.31 -2.52 -5.57
C VAL A 214 -34.92 -3.64 -4.72
N LYS A 215 -36.11 -4.12 -5.11
CA LYS A 215 -36.74 -5.32 -4.56
C LYS A 215 -37.39 -6.07 -5.71
N ARG A 216 -36.84 -7.21 -6.10
CA ARG A 216 -37.23 -7.95 -7.31
C ARG A 216 -37.19 -7.06 -8.57
N SER A 217 -38.33 -6.79 -9.21
CA SER A 217 -38.46 -5.87 -10.34
C SER A 217 -38.76 -4.42 -9.96
N ALA A 218 -39.13 -4.16 -8.72
CA ALA A 218 -39.41 -2.81 -8.23
C ALA A 218 -38.13 -2.02 -8.02
N ARG A 219 -38.12 -0.77 -8.51
CA ARG A 219 -37.05 0.19 -8.29
C ARG A 219 -37.63 1.46 -7.73
N GLU A 220 -37.09 1.93 -6.62
CA GLU A 220 -37.49 3.18 -6.02
C GLU A 220 -36.29 4.09 -5.82
N LYS A 221 -36.55 5.38 -5.93
CA LYS A 221 -35.56 6.43 -5.75
C LYS A 221 -36.13 7.48 -4.82
N ILE A 222 -35.46 7.69 -3.70
CA ILE A 222 -35.91 8.62 -2.66
C ILE A 222 -34.89 9.73 -2.53
N ARG A 223 -35.34 10.95 -2.71
CA ARG A 223 -34.59 12.16 -2.41
C ARG A 223 -35.13 12.80 -1.14
N PHE A 224 -34.26 13.26 -0.29
CA PHE A 224 -34.64 13.84 1.00
C PHE A 224 -33.83 15.10 1.32
N ALA A 225 -34.41 16.00 2.11
CA ALA A 225 -33.69 17.15 2.67
C ALA A 225 -33.02 16.70 3.98
N SER A 226 -31.71 16.57 3.96
CA SER A 226 -30.97 16.18 5.16
C SER A 226 -30.73 17.39 6.07
N LYS A 227 -30.98 17.17 7.39
CA LYS A 227 -30.64 18.16 8.43
C LYS A 227 -29.20 17.99 8.96
N LEU A 228 -28.55 16.84 8.67
CA LEU A 228 -27.18 16.55 9.03
C LEU A 228 -26.48 15.89 7.85
N THR A 229 -25.39 16.50 7.43
CA THR A 229 -24.53 15.99 6.37
C THR A 229 -23.12 15.83 6.94
N ALA A 230 -22.55 14.62 6.87
CA ALA A 230 -21.24 14.32 7.44
C ALA A 230 -20.56 13.16 6.71
N HIS A 231 -19.31 12.89 7.03
CA HIS A 231 -18.59 11.71 6.54
C HIS A 231 -19.07 10.42 7.24
N GLY A 232 -18.64 9.28 6.75
CA GLY A 232 -19.19 7.98 7.17
C GLY A 232 -19.04 7.67 8.65
N ASP A 233 -17.93 8.05 9.28
CA ASP A 233 -17.70 7.81 10.72
C ASP A 233 -18.61 8.67 11.59
N GLU A 234 -18.75 9.96 11.27
CA GLU A 234 -19.63 10.88 11.97
C GLU A 234 -21.10 10.50 11.78
N LEU A 235 -21.48 10.00 10.59
CA LEU A 235 -22.84 9.49 10.34
C LEU A 235 -23.13 8.25 11.18
N ARG A 236 -22.16 7.36 11.36
CA ARG A 236 -22.31 6.21 12.24
C ARG A 236 -22.56 6.64 13.69
N GLU A 237 -21.76 7.57 14.20
CA GLU A 237 -21.95 8.12 15.54
C GLU A 237 -23.30 8.84 15.68
N ALA A 238 -23.70 9.61 14.67
CA ALA A 238 -25.00 10.28 14.66
C ALA A 238 -26.17 9.29 14.68
N ALA A 239 -26.07 8.17 13.95
CA ALA A 239 -27.09 7.12 13.99
C ALA A 239 -27.17 6.46 15.37
N LEU A 240 -26.02 6.17 15.99
CA LEU A 240 -25.95 5.63 17.36
C LEU A 240 -26.55 6.60 18.39
N ALA A 241 -26.33 7.90 18.20
CA ALA A 241 -26.92 8.96 19.04
C ALA A 241 -28.42 9.21 18.79
N GLY A 242 -29.03 8.48 17.85
CA GLY A 242 -30.48 8.62 17.57
C GLY A 242 -30.84 9.79 16.66
N CYS A 243 -29.89 10.35 15.89
CA CYS A 243 -30.15 11.48 15.00
C CYS A 243 -31.01 11.15 13.78
N GLY A 244 -31.12 9.86 13.41
CA GLY A 244 -31.88 9.46 12.23
C GLY A 244 -31.40 8.18 11.55
N ILE A 245 -31.86 8.01 10.31
CA ILE A 245 -31.55 6.87 9.45
C ILE A 245 -30.31 7.24 8.58
N VAL A 246 -29.34 6.35 8.52
CA VAL A 246 -28.13 6.48 7.71
C VAL A 246 -28.00 5.37 6.70
N ARG A 247 -27.30 5.65 5.60
CA ARG A 247 -26.85 4.65 4.62
C ARG A 247 -25.33 4.51 4.71
N LEU A 248 -24.87 3.37 5.17
CA LEU A 248 -23.45 3.10 5.36
C LEU A 248 -23.03 1.78 4.71
N LEU A 249 -21.72 1.62 4.44
CA LEU A 249 -21.17 0.34 4.05
C LEU A 249 -21.28 -0.66 5.21
N ALA A 250 -21.73 -1.87 4.93
CA ALA A 250 -21.94 -2.91 5.93
C ALA A 250 -20.70 -3.18 6.78
N CYS A 251 -19.51 -3.13 6.16
CA CYS A 251 -18.24 -3.31 6.88
C CYS A 251 -17.94 -2.23 7.93
N HIS A 252 -18.61 -1.07 7.87
CA HIS A 252 -18.45 0.01 8.86
C HIS A 252 -19.29 -0.17 10.12
N ILE A 253 -20.34 -0.97 10.04
CA ILE A 253 -21.39 -1.09 11.08
C ILE A 253 -21.70 -2.54 11.46
N GLU A 254 -20.85 -3.50 11.06
CA GLU A 254 -21.07 -4.93 11.34
C GLU A 254 -21.26 -5.21 12.83
N ASP A 255 -20.46 -4.59 13.69
CA ASP A 255 -20.50 -4.81 15.14
C ASP A 255 -21.77 -4.22 15.77
N GLU A 256 -22.19 -3.05 15.30
CA GLU A 256 -23.39 -2.37 15.78
C GLU A 256 -24.65 -3.14 15.36
N LEU A 257 -24.68 -3.70 14.15
CA LEU A 257 -25.78 -4.55 13.72
C LEU A 257 -25.81 -5.87 14.53
N ARG A 258 -24.63 -6.45 14.78
CA ARG A 258 -24.54 -7.71 15.57
C ARG A 258 -24.90 -7.51 17.04
N SER A 259 -24.51 -6.39 17.63
CA SER A 259 -24.83 -6.07 19.03
C SER A 259 -26.25 -5.54 19.23
N GLY A 260 -26.95 -5.18 18.14
CA GLY A 260 -28.26 -4.51 18.20
C GLY A 260 -28.17 -3.01 18.52
N ALA A 261 -26.99 -2.42 18.61
CA ALA A 261 -26.82 -0.96 18.80
C ALA A 261 -27.36 -0.16 17.61
N LEU A 262 -27.29 -0.75 16.41
CA LEU A 262 -28.02 -0.30 15.22
C LEU A 262 -28.89 -1.43 14.69
N THR A 263 -30.10 -1.05 14.22
CA THR A 263 -31.03 -1.96 13.57
C THR A 263 -31.11 -1.66 12.09
N GLN A 264 -31.05 -2.72 11.26
CA GLN A 264 -31.23 -2.57 9.84
C GLN A 264 -32.65 -2.13 9.50
N VAL A 265 -32.77 -1.15 8.63
CA VAL A 265 -34.02 -0.61 8.15
C VAL A 265 -34.25 -1.08 6.71
N LEU A 266 -35.50 -1.42 6.36
CA LEU A 266 -35.87 -1.94 5.03
C LEU A 266 -35.06 -3.17 4.60
N PRO A 267 -34.95 -4.25 5.41
CA PRO A 267 -34.07 -5.38 5.11
C PRO A 267 -34.45 -6.14 3.83
N ASP A 268 -35.70 -6.02 3.36
CA ASP A 268 -36.16 -6.63 2.12
C ASP A 268 -35.81 -5.84 0.85
N TRP A 269 -35.26 -4.65 1.00
CA TRP A 269 -34.88 -3.78 -0.09
C TRP A 269 -33.34 -3.67 -0.17
N GLU A 270 -32.81 -4.03 -1.33
CA GLU A 270 -31.40 -3.76 -1.60
C GLU A 270 -31.19 -2.27 -1.79
N CYS A 271 -30.37 -1.66 -0.95
CA CYS A 271 -29.96 -0.28 -1.12
C CYS A 271 -28.73 -0.22 -2.02
N LEU A 272 -28.85 0.41 -3.18
CA LEU A 272 -27.75 0.49 -4.13
C LEU A 272 -26.64 1.42 -3.64
N GLY A 273 -25.40 1.13 -4.03
CA GLY A 273 -24.23 1.96 -3.69
C GLY A 273 -23.12 1.22 -2.95
N GLY A 274 -23.18 -0.12 -2.91
CA GLY A 274 -22.10 -0.94 -2.37
C GLY A 274 -20.79 -0.72 -3.13
N LEU A 275 -19.67 -0.77 -2.42
CA LEU A 275 -18.36 -0.47 -2.96
C LEU A 275 -17.39 -1.64 -2.77
N PRO A 276 -16.54 -1.91 -3.77
CA PRO A 276 -15.41 -2.80 -3.55
C PRO A 276 -14.39 -2.15 -2.62
N ILE A 277 -13.90 -2.91 -1.67
CA ILE A 277 -12.74 -2.57 -0.86
C ILE A 277 -11.50 -3.05 -1.61
N VAL A 278 -10.58 -2.16 -1.88
CA VAL A 278 -9.38 -2.48 -2.66
C VAL A 278 -8.11 -2.18 -1.89
N ALA A 279 -7.07 -2.97 -2.18
CA ALA A 279 -5.69 -2.64 -1.85
C ALA A 279 -5.01 -2.07 -3.09
N ILE A 280 -4.32 -0.94 -2.93
CA ILE A 280 -3.52 -0.29 -3.96
C ILE A 280 -2.07 -0.31 -3.47
N TYR A 281 -1.14 -0.77 -4.28
CA TYR A 281 0.28 -0.90 -3.91
C TYR A 281 1.17 -0.94 -5.14
N ARG A 282 2.48 -0.70 -4.99
CA ARG A 282 3.43 -0.80 -6.10
C ARG A 282 3.66 -2.26 -6.49
N LYS A 283 3.78 -2.51 -7.80
CA LYS A 283 4.13 -3.83 -8.31
C LYS A 283 5.56 -4.18 -7.86
N THR A 284 5.70 -5.22 -7.06
CA THR A 284 6.98 -5.73 -6.56
C THR A 284 7.26 -7.12 -7.09
N LYS A 285 8.53 -7.54 -7.14
CA LYS A 285 8.89 -8.92 -7.56
C LYS A 285 8.24 -9.93 -6.62
N PRO A 286 7.56 -11.00 -7.14
CA PRO A 286 6.60 -11.80 -6.36
C PRO A 286 7.15 -12.56 -5.15
N ARG A 287 8.42 -13.00 -5.18
CA ARG A 287 8.90 -14.06 -4.28
C ARG A 287 9.26 -13.65 -2.85
N LEU A 288 9.43 -12.36 -2.52
CA LEU A 288 9.92 -11.92 -1.21
C LEU A 288 9.30 -10.59 -0.70
N SER A 289 8.18 -10.16 -1.26
CA SER A 289 7.59 -8.88 -0.87
C SER A 289 6.62 -9.03 0.31
N PRO A 290 6.90 -8.41 1.46
CA PRO A 290 5.96 -8.29 2.57
C PRO A 290 4.58 -7.80 2.13
N THR A 291 4.54 -6.86 1.19
CA THR A 291 3.33 -6.31 0.57
C THR A 291 2.45 -7.41 -0.04
N ASN A 292 3.04 -8.29 -0.88
CA ASN A 292 2.27 -9.36 -1.51
C ASN A 292 1.78 -10.41 -0.50
N ALA A 293 2.58 -10.74 0.52
CA ALA A 293 2.18 -11.64 1.59
C ALA A 293 0.98 -11.06 2.35
N PHE A 294 1.07 -9.79 2.75
CA PHE A 294 0.01 -9.12 3.50
C PHE A 294 -1.27 -8.95 2.69
N VAL A 295 -1.20 -8.46 1.45
CA VAL A 295 -2.37 -8.30 0.58
C VAL A 295 -3.04 -9.66 0.28
N THR A 296 -2.26 -10.74 0.14
CA THR A 296 -2.80 -12.09 -0.04
C THR A 296 -3.50 -12.59 1.22
N HIS A 297 -2.92 -12.32 2.38
CA HIS A 297 -3.54 -12.63 3.66
C HIS A 297 -4.86 -11.86 3.84
N LEU A 298 -4.88 -10.56 3.58
CA LEU A 298 -6.09 -9.74 3.65
C LEU A 298 -7.18 -10.23 2.69
N ALA A 299 -6.82 -10.56 1.45
CA ALA A 299 -7.80 -11.07 0.49
C ALA A 299 -8.48 -12.37 0.94
N ARG A 300 -7.80 -13.20 1.75
CA ARG A 300 -8.41 -14.39 2.37
C ARG A 300 -9.26 -14.02 3.59
N ALA A 301 -8.72 -13.18 4.45
CA ALA A 301 -9.41 -12.75 5.68
C ALA A 301 -10.69 -11.96 5.37
N PHE A 302 -10.70 -11.21 4.27
CA PHE A 302 -11.82 -10.33 3.90
C PHE A 302 -12.91 -11.03 3.08
N LYS A 303 -12.68 -12.24 2.56
CA LYS A 303 -13.73 -13.02 1.88
C LYS A 303 -15.00 -13.19 2.72
N ARG A 304 -14.87 -13.32 4.02
CA ARG A 304 -16.02 -13.40 4.94
C ARG A 304 -16.95 -12.18 4.88
N TYR A 305 -16.46 -11.01 4.41
CA TYR A 305 -17.25 -9.80 4.32
C TYR A 305 -18.13 -9.79 3.05
N ASP A 306 -17.84 -10.64 2.06
CA ASP A 306 -18.73 -10.85 0.91
C ASP A 306 -20.01 -11.59 1.33
N ASP A 307 -19.97 -12.34 2.45
CA ASP A 307 -21.05 -13.22 2.92
C ASP A 307 -21.85 -12.66 4.13
N ILE A 308 -21.40 -11.54 4.74
CA ILE A 308 -21.92 -11.07 6.03
C ILE A 308 -23.34 -10.51 5.97
N ILE A 309 -23.78 -10.02 4.82
CA ILE A 309 -25.16 -9.65 4.55
C ILE A 309 -25.57 -10.42 3.31
N PRO A 310 -26.22 -11.56 3.46
CA PRO A 310 -26.79 -12.22 2.31
C PRO A 310 -27.78 -11.24 1.70
N VAL A 311 -27.48 -10.74 0.50
CA VAL A 311 -28.50 -10.23 -0.40
C VAL A 311 -29.43 -11.40 -0.57
N ARG A 312 -30.52 -11.44 0.20
CA ARG A 312 -31.54 -12.46 0.01
C ARG A 312 -32.12 -12.23 -1.37
N SER A 313 -31.69 -13.11 -2.29
CA SER A 313 -32.21 -13.22 -3.65
C SER A 313 -33.71 -13.45 -3.67
#